data_fa509ccf85792fbf259a8951f31ba2bf
#
_entry.id   fa509ccf85792fbf259a8951f31ba2bf
#
_cell.length_a   1.000
_cell.length_b   1.000
_cell.length_c   1.000
_cell.angle_alpha   90.00
_cell.angle_beta   90.00
_cell.angle_gamma   90.00
#
_symmetry.space_group_name_H-M   'P 1'
#
loop_
_entity.id
_entity.type
_entity.pdbx_description
1 polymer ?
#
loop_
_entity_poly.entity_id
_entity_poly.type
_entity_poly.pdbx_seq_one_letter_code
_entity_poly.pdbx_strand_id
1 'polypeptide(L)'
;KVVALVNSNPNNPLGNVMGKNEYELLLNIGNICKKYGLFIIDDLIYRDICFDSNNLSLPVATIPGLFRNTISLFGLSKSYGLASLRAGFIVADEVIIREVINRIFREMDAIPAIIGEALVGAFKKNDKEYNDYFIKLIEKYEYNFNLFRALIDGINTCDIKYKEKIEAEITKYCYDYDIVNGINDISIKIIPKAGFFTIIDFTSLKGKKYHGKVIETEEDLLMFFYKTIYLRFLIGKSFAWPNKNELVGRFTFAKNSDEIINCAIKIKEAISNLE
;
A
#
# COMPACT_ATOMS: atom_id res chain seq x y z
N LYS A 1 1.45 -27.97 -10.85
CA LYS A 1 0.07 -28.06 -10.32
C LYS A 1 -0.16 -26.86 -9.41
N VAL A 2 -1.21 -26.07 -9.65
CA VAL A 2 -1.61 -24.97 -8.76
C VAL A 2 -2.23 -25.60 -7.51
N VAL A 3 -1.84 -25.12 -6.32
CA VAL A 3 -2.32 -25.64 -5.01
C VAL A 3 -3.01 -24.57 -4.16
N ALA A 4 -2.76 -23.30 -4.45
CA ALA A 4 -3.38 -22.17 -3.74
C ALA A 4 -3.55 -20.96 -4.64
N LEU A 5 -4.50 -20.11 -4.27
CA LEU A 5 -4.68 -18.75 -4.73
C LEU A 5 -4.22 -17.82 -3.60
N VAL A 6 -3.40 -16.82 -3.92
CA VAL A 6 -3.00 -15.78 -2.96
C VAL A 6 -3.88 -14.55 -3.22
N ASN A 7 -4.63 -14.15 -2.20
CA ASN A 7 -5.45 -12.96 -2.17
C ASN A 7 -4.80 -11.92 -1.24
N SER A 8 -4.47 -10.73 -1.72
CA SER A 8 -3.98 -9.63 -0.87
C SER A 8 -5.07 -8.58 -0.75
N ASN A 9 -5.64 -8.44 0.45
CA ASN A 9 -6.82 -7.59 0.68
C ASN A 9 -6.71 -6.80 2.01
N PRO A 10 -6.46 -5.51 1.97
CA PRO A 10 -6.20 -4.64 0.80
C PRO A 10 -4.93 -4.98 0.04
N ASN A 11 -4.95 -4.68 -1.27
CA ASN A 11 -3.85 -5.05 -2.16
C ASN A 11 -2.66 -4.08 -2.06
N ASN A 12 -1.45 -4.62 -2.08
CA ASN A 12 -0.22 -3.88 -2.30
C ASN A 12 0.33 -4.26 -3.69
N PRO A 13 0.47 -3.31 -4.64
CA PRO A 13 0.58 -1.86 -4.40
C PRO A 13 -0.69 -1.04 -4.68
N LEU A 14 -1.78 -1.62 -5.14
CA LEU A 14 -2.90 -0.88 -5.73
C LEU A 14 -3.83 -0.21 -4.70
N GLY A 15 -3.82 -0.68 -3.45
CA GLY A 15 -4.73 -0.19 -2.42
C GLY A 15 -6.20 -0.54 -2.64
N ASN A 16 -6.48 -1.53 -3.50
CA ASN A 16 -7.85 -2.03 -3.70
C ASN A 16 -8.34 -2.72 -2.44
N VAL A 17 -9.63 -2.56 -2.16
CA VAL A 17 -10.32 -3.24 -1.06
C VAL A 17 -11.41 -4.12 -1.64
N MET A 18 -11.43 -5.38 -1.25
CA MET A 18 -12.55 -6.28 -1.44
C MET A 18 -13.29 -6.40 -0.09
N GLY A 19 -14.37 -5.66 0.02
CA GLY A 19 -15.21 -5.57 1.21
C GLY A 19 -16.57 -6.23 1.00
N LYS A 20 -17.56 -5.74 1.74
CA LYS A 20 -18.94 -6.25 1.61
C LYS A 20 -19.55 -6.03 0.23
N ASN A 21 -19.11 -5.00 -0.49
CA ASN A 21 -19.59 -4.73 -1.86
C ASN A 21 -19.11 -5.78 -2.85
N GLU A 22 -17.97 -6.43 -2.58
CA GLU A 22 -17.37 -7.47 -3.40
C GLU A 22 -17.65 -8.89 -2.85
N TYR A 23 -18.64 -9.03 -1.95
CA TYR A 23 -19.00 -10.31 -1.32
C TYR A 23 -19.23 -11.44 -2.33
N GLU A 24 -20.06 -11.20 -3.35
CA GLU A 24 -20.37 -12.19 -4.38
C GLU A 24 -19.15 -12.59 -5.19
N LEU A 25 -18.23 -11.65 -5.47
CA LEU A 25 -16.97 -11.94 -6.13
C LEU A 25 -16.10 -12.86 -5.27
N LEU A 26 -15.93 -12.54 -3.99
CA LEU A 26 -15.16 -13.36 -3.05
C LEU A 26 -15.78 -14.75 -2.86
N LEU A 27 -17.10 -14.85 -2.76
CA LEU A 27 -17.84 -16.11 -2.67
C LEU A 27 -17.60 -16.97 -3.93
N ASN A 28 -17.68 -16.38 -5.12
CA ASN A 28 -17.46 -17.09 -6.37
C ASN A 28 -16.03 -17.58 -6.51
N ILE A 29 -15.02 -16.74 -6.17
CA ILE A 29 -13.61 -17.13 -6.12
C ILE A 29 -13.43 -18.31 -5.16
N GLY A 30 -13.98 -18.21 -3.94
CA GLY A 30 -13.91 -19.25 -2.93
C GLY A 30 -14.52 -20.57 -3.38
N ASN A 31 -15.68 -20.52 -4.03
CA ASN A 31 -16.35 -21.71 -4.58
C ASN A 31 -15.51 -22.37 -5.69
N ILE A 32 -14.87 -21.59 -6.55
CA ILE A 32 -13.94 -22.10 -7.56
C ILE A 32 -12.76 -22.79 -6.87
N CYS A 33 -12.12 -22.15 -5.89
CA CYS A 33 -11.02 -22.74 -5.15
C CYS A 33 -11.43 -24.06 -4.49
N LYS A 34 -12.58 -24.11 -3.83
CA LYS A 34 -13.15 -25.30 -3.22
C LYS A 34 -13.40 -26.42 -4.23
N LYS A 35 -14.01 -26.10 -5.39
CA LYS A 35 -14.28 -27.06 -6.47
C LYS A 35 -13.01 -27.75 -6.98
N TYR A 36 -11.89 -27.02 -7.05
CA TYR A 36 -10.62 -27.54 -7.55
C TYR A 36 -9.64 -27.98 -6.43
N GLY A 37 -10.06 -28.01 -5.17
CA GLY A 37 -9.24 -28.39 -4.04
C GLY A 37 -8.05 -27.47 -3.80
N LEU A 38 -8.23 -26.16 -4.05
CA LEU A 38 -7.22 -25.14 -3.83
C LEU A 38 -7.42 -24.49 -2.46
N PHE A 39 -6.33 -24.14 -1.81
CA PHE A 39 -6.35 -23.23 -0.65
C PHE A 39 -6.44 -21.77 -1.11
N ILE A 40 -6.97 -20.91 -0.23
CA ILE A 40 -6.88 -19.46 -0.35
C ILE A 40 -5.94 -18.97 0.74
N ILE A 41 -4.83 -18.35 0.35
CA ILE A 41 -3.96 -17.62 1.27
C ILE A 41 -4.43 -16.17 1.24
N ASP A 42 -5.08 -15.74 2.32
CA ASP A 42 -5.71 -14.43 2.45
C ASP A 42 -4.79 -13.50 3.24
N ASP A 43 -3.99 -12.69 2.54
CA ASP A 43 -3.06 -11.75 3.14
C ASP A 43 -3.78 -10.46 3.54
N LEU A 44 -4.03 -10.32 4.84
CA LEU A 44 -4.80 -9.26 5.48
C LEU A 44 -3.92 -8.24 6.22
N ILE A 45 -2.62 -8.15 5.89
CA ILE A 45 -1.66 -7.30 6.62
C ILE A 45 -2.00 -5.81 6.58
N TYR A 46 -2.80 -5.35 5.59
CA TYR A 46 -3.28 -3.97 5.45
C TYR A 46 -4.76 -3.80 5.86
N ARG A 47 -5.42 -4.84 6.38
CA ARG A 47 -6.86 -4.89 6.65
C ARG A 47 -7.38 -3.67 7.42
N ASP A 48 -6.64 -3.23 8.42
CA ASP A 48 -7.07 -2.15 9.32
C ASP A 48 -6.79 -0.74 8.78
N ILE A 49 -6.21 -0.62 7.58
CA ILE A 49 -5.89 0.66 6.95
C ILE A 49 -6.78 0.84 5.72
N CYS A 50 -8.10 0.93 5.92
CA CYS A 50 -9.09 1.22 4.87
C CYS A 50 -9.65 2.64 5.06
N PHE A 51 -9.73 3.42 3.99
CA PHE A 51 -10.20 4.81 4.03
C PHE A 51 -11.73 4.92 4.05
N ASP A 52 -12.42 3.93 3.45
CA ASP A 52 -13.88 3.86 3.51
C ASP A 52 -14.34 2.93 4.63
N SER A 53 -14.88 3.52 5.71
CA SER A 53 -15.44 2.78 6.85
C SER A 53 -16.66 1.94 6.49
N ASN A 54 -17.32 2.21 5.37
CA ASN A 54 -18.48 1.47 4.90
C ASN A 54 -18.13 0.24 4.07
N ASN A 55 -16.90 0.17 3.53
CA ASN A 55 -16.42 -0.97 2.75
C ASN A 55 -15.05 -1.46 3.25
N LEU A 56 -15.01 -1.92 4.49
CA LEU A 56 -13.81 -2.51 5.08
C LEU A 56 -13.46 -3.84 4.42
N SER A 57 -12.17 -4.17 4.42
CA SER A 57 -11.65 -5.44 3.93
C SER A 57 -12.39 -6.64 4.58
N LEU A 58 -12.95 -7.50 3.75
CA LEU A 58 -13.68 -8.70 4.16
C LEU A 58 -12.75 -9.91 4.13
N PRO A 59 -12.42 -10.54 5.28
CA PRO A 59 -11.65 -11.77 5.28
C PRO A 59 -12.44 -12.92 4.64
N VAL A 60 -11.83 -13.64 3.69
CA VAL A 60 -12.49 -14.74 2.99
C VAL A 60 -12.95 -15.85 3.95
N ALA A 61 -12.22 -16.07 5.03
CA ALA A 61 -12.55 -17.05 6.06
C ALA A 61 -13.90 -16.79 6.76
N THR A 62 -14.42 -15.55 6.71
CA THR A 62 -15.73 -15.18 7.31
C THR A 62 -16.91 -15.52 6.41
N ILE A 63 -16.67 -15.85 5.16
CA ILE A 63 -17.71 -16.25 4.21
C ILE A 63 -18.14 -17.70 4.51
N PRO A 64 -19.45 -17.96 4.70
CA PRO A 64 -19.93 -19.29 5.05
C PRO A 64 -19.43 -20.40 4.10
N GLY A 65 -18.84 -21.44 4.67
CA GLY A 65 -18.32 -22.60 3.94
C GLY A 65 -16.92 -22.45 3.35
N LEU A 66 -16.24 -21.30 3.53
CA LEU A 66 -14.89 -21.06 3.00
C LEU A 66 -13.76 -21.17 4.05
N PHE A 67 -14.08 -21.20 5.34
CA PHE A 67 -13.09 -21.24 6.42
C PHE A 67 -12.06 -22.37 6.27
N ARG A 68 -12.50 -23.61 5.99
CA ARG A 68 -11.62 -24.77 5.89
C ARG A 68 -10.60 -24.72 4.74
N ASN A 69 -10.89 -23.91 3.72
CA ASN A 69 -9.99 -23.75 2.57
C ASN A 69 -9.17 -22.46 2.64
N THR A 70 -9.34 -21.67 3.72
CA THR A 70 -8.71 -20.33 3.82
C THR A 70 -7.66 -20.33 4.92
N ILE A 71 -6.51 -19.72 4.59
CA ILE A 71 -5.40 -19.46 5.50
C ILE A 71 -5.27 -17.93 5.55
N SER A 72 -5.79 -17.32 6.62
CA SER A 72 -5.74 -15.87 6.79
C SER A 72 -4.48 -15.46 7.53
N LEU A 73 -3.74 -14.51 6.94
CA LEU A 73 -2.48 -13.99 7.48
C LEU A 73 -2.71 -12.57 8.00
N PHE A 74 -2.38 -12.37 9.27
CA PHE A 74 -2.44 -11.07 9.93
C PHE A 74 -1.05 -10.65 10.40
N GLY A 75 -0.77 -9.35 10.39
CA GLY A 75 0.51 -8.83 10.83
C GLY A 75 0.41 -7.46 11.48
N LEU A 76 1.27 -7.23 12.47
CA LEU A 76 1.34 -5.95 13.18
C LEU A 76 2.28 -4.96 12.50
N SER A 77 3.01 -5.42 11.49
CA SER A 77 4.04 -4.62 10.81
C SER A 77 3.53 -3.32 10.19
N LYS A 78 2.27 -3.31 9.72
CA LYS A 78 1.69 -2.19 8.97
C LYS A 78 0.73 -1.38 9.83
N SER A 79 -0.37 -1.99 10.26
CA SER A 79 -1.42 -1.33 11.04
C SER A 79 -0.93 -0.80 12.38
N TYR A 80 0.00 -1.48 13.02
CA TYR A 80 0.56 -1.08 14.33
C TYR A 80 1.94 -0.43 14.25
N GLY A 81 2.53 -0.32 13.05
CA GLY A 81 3.89 0.22 12.89
C GLY A 81 5.00 -0.64 13.50
N LEU A 82 4.72 -1.90 13.84
CA LEU A 82 5.60 -2.81 14.59
C LEU A 82 6.39 -3.75 13.66
N ALA A 83 6.84 -3.25 12.52
CA ALA A 83 7.55 -4.06 11.52
C ALA A 83 8.86 -4.69 12.06
N SER A 84 9.53 -4.03 13.00
CA SER A 84 10.76 -4.50 13.62
C SER A 84 10.56 -5.69 14.57
N LEU A 85 9.36 -5.88 15.12
CA LEU A 85 9.06 -7.00 16.01
C LEU A 85 8.94 -8.33 15.28
N ARG A 86 8.78 -8.36 13.96
CA ARG A 86 8.64 -9.56 13.14
C ARG A 86 7.52 -10.49 13.61
N ALA A 87 6.39 -9.93 14.01
CA ALA A 87 5.26 -10.67 14.55
C ALA A 87 4.03 -10.62 13.64
N GLY A 88 3.32 -11.75 13.61
CA GLY A 88 2.07 -11.94 12.91
C GLY A 88 1.37 -13.21 13.39
N PHE A 89 0.15 -13.44 12.91
CA PHE A 89 -0.60 -14.65 13.23
C PHE A 89 -1.33 -15.20 12.02
N ILE A 90 -1.60 -16.49 12.12
CA ILE A 90 -2.32 -17.26 11.11
C ILE A 90 -3.63 -17.72 11.74
N VAL A 91 -4.73 -17.53 11.00
CA VAL A 91 -6.04 -18.09 11.33
C VAL A 91 -6.42 -19.05 10.23
N ALA A 92 -6.60 -20.34 10.57
CA ALA A 92 -6.96 -21.39 9.62
C ALA A 92 -7.61 -22.57 10.36
N ASP A 93 -8.04 -23.60 9.60
CA ASP A 93 -8.54 -24.85 10.14
C ASP A 93 -7.47 -25.53 11.03
N GLU A 94 -7.92 -26.24 12.08
CA GLU A 94 -7.05 -26.89 13.07
C GLU A 94 -6.00 -27.81 12.44
N VAL A 95 -6.36 -28.52 11.38
CA VAL A 95 -5.44 -29.45 10.68
C VAL A 95 -4.27 -28.68 10.08
N ILE A 96 -4.55 -27.52 9.48
CA ILE A 96 -3.52 -26.64 8.90
C ILE A 96 -2.65 -26.07 10.01
N ILE A 97 -3.27 -25.57 11.09
CA ILE A 97 -2.53 -24.97 12.20
C ILE A 97 -1.58 -25.99 12.86
N ARG A 98 -1.98 -27.23 13.03
CA ARG A 98 -1.10 -28.29 13.55
C ARG A 98 0.14 -28.49 12.70
N GLU A 99 -0.01 -28.53 11.38
CA GLU A 99 1.13 -28.67 10.47
C GLU A 99 2.04 -27.43 10.49
N VAL A 100 1.47 -26.24 10.56
CA VAL A 100 2.22 -24.98 10.69
C VAL A 100 3.03 -24.98 11.99
N ILE A 101 2.42 -25.35 13.13
CA ILE A 101 3.10 -25.43 14.43
C ILE A 101 4.23 -26.45 14.37
N ASN A 102 3.99 -27.65 13.84
CA ASN A 102 5.01 -28.68 13.72
C ASN A 102 6.23 -28.22 12.91
N ARG A 103 6.02 -27.44 11.84
CA ARG A 103 7.11 -26.89 11.04
C ARG A 103 7.83 -25.75 11.74
N ILE A 104 7.08 -24.77 12.28
CA ILE A 104 7.67 -23.63 12.98
C ILE A 104 8.52 -24.12 14.15
N PHE A 105 8.03 -25.07 14.95
CA PHE A 105 8.75 -25.62 16.10
C PHE A 105 10.08 -26.30 15.68
N ARG A 106 10.12 -26.92 14.51
CA ARG A 106 11.34 -27.56 14.00
C ARG A 106 12.34 -26.58 13.40
N GLU A 107 11.85 -25.48 12.81
CA GLU A 107 12.68 -24.56 12.01
C GLU A 107 13.08 -23.30 12.78
N MET A 108 12.22 -22.81 13.67
CA MET A 108 12.37 -21.49 14.32
C MET A 108 12.25 -21.54 15.84
N ASP A 109 11.86 -22.68 16.42
CA ASP A 109 11.58 -22.87 17.84
C ASP A 109 10.39 -21.99 18.30
N ALA A 110 10.57 -21.01 19.17
CA ALA A 110 9.53 -20.19 19.75
C ALA A 110 9.71 -18.70 19.44
N ILE A 111 8.62 -17.96 19.50
CA ILE A 111 8.68 -16.49 19.45
C ILE A 111 9.39 -15.98 20.71
N PRO A 112 10.36 -15.04 20.62
CA PRO A 112 10.99 -14.44 21.79
C PRO A 112 9.94 -13.87 22.75
N ALA A 113 10.09 -14.13 24.05
CA ALA A 113 9.11 -13.74 25.08
C ALA A 113 8.79 -12.23 25.07
N ILE A 114 9.78 -11.39 24.80
CA ILE A 114 9.59 -9.92 24.70
C ILE A 114 8.59 -9.53 23.60
N ILE A 115 8.54 -10.31 22.49
CA ILE A 115 7.56 -10.08 21.42
C ILE A 115 6.16 -10.47 21.91
N GLY A 116 6.05 -11.59 22.65
CA GLY A 116 4.80 -12.03 23.25
C GLY A 116 4.22 -10.96 24.20
N GLU A 117 5.04 -10.39 25.07
CA GLU A 117 4.61 -9.32 25.98
C GLU A 117 4.21 -8.04 25.24
N ALA A 118 4.91 -7.66 24.16
CA ALA A 118 4.53 -6.53 23.33
C ALA A 118 3.16 -6.75 22.64
N LEU A 119 2.89 -7.98 22.16
CA LEU A 119 1.60 -8.35 21.59
C LEU A 119 0.47 -8.27 22.64
N VAL A 120 0.70 -8.82 23.82
CA VAL A 120 -0.25 -8.71 24.94
C VAL A 120 -0.54 -7.25 25.26
N GLY A 121 0.49 -6.38 25.32
CA GLY A 121 0.33 -4.95 25.51
C GLY A 121 -0.50 -4.27 24.41
N ALA A 122 -0.28 -4.64 23.14
CA ALA A 122 -1.02 -4.10 22.01
C ALA A 122 -2.51 -4.49 22.03
N PHE A 123 -2.85 -5.72 22.47
CA PHE A 123 -4.22 -6.23 22.49
C PHE A 123 -4.96 -6.03 23.81
N LYS A 124 -4.30 -5.61 24.88
CA LYS A 124 -4.95 -5.28 26.17
C LYS A 124 -5.66 -3.93 26.21
N LYS A 125 -5.52 -3.12 25.17
CA LYS A 125 -6.21 -1.82 25.10
C LYS A 125 -7.71 -2.02 25.05
N ASN A 126 -8.44 -1.08 25.67
CA ASN A 126 -9.91 -1.07 25.55
C ASN A 126 -10.33 -0.66 24.13
N ASP A 127 -11.55 -1.02 23.74
CA ASP A 127 -12.08 -0.77 22.40
C ASP A 127 -11.99 0.72 21.98
N LYS A 128 -12.15 1.64 22.93
CA LYS A 128 -12.06 3.08 22.66
C LYS A 128 -10.65 3.51 22.26
N GLU A 129 -9.63 3.12 23.02
CA GLU A 129 -8.22 3.47 22.71
C GLU A 129 -7.78 2.84 21.40
N TYR A 130 -8.24 1.63 21.10
CA TYR A 130 -8.00 0.93 19.87
C TYR A 130 -8.62 1.68 18.68
N ASN A 131 -9.90 2.03 18.77
CA ASN A 131 -10.59 2.77 17.73
C ASN A 131 -10.00 4.17 17.52
N ASP A 132 -9.67 4.91 18.58
CA ASP A 132 -9.05 6.23 18.51
C ASP A 132 -7.68 6.18 17.78
N TYR A 133 -6.90 5.12 18.02
CA TYR A 133 -5.64 4.92 17.34
C TYR A 133 -5.83 4.73 15.83
N PHE A 134 -6.73 3.84 15.41
CA PHE A 134 -6.97 3.55 14.00
C PHE A 134 -7.61 4.72 13.26
N ILE A 135 -8.54 5.44 13.87
CA ILE A 135 -9.13 6.65 13.29
C ILE A 135 -8.02 7.65 12.95
N LYS A 136 -7.15 7.97 13.91
CA LYS A 136 -6.03 8.90 13.71
C LYS A 136 -5.03 8.41 12.65
N LEU A 137 -4.75 7.12 12.62
CA LEU A 137 -3.84 6.51 11.64
C LEU A 137 -4.40 6.62 10.22
N ILE A 138 -5.68 6.28 10.04
CA ILE A 138 -6.39 6.32 8.76
C ILE A 138 -6.48 7.77 8.27
N GLU A 139 -6.92 8.71 9.13
CA GLU A 139 -6.99 10.13 8.80
C GLU A 139 -5.63 10.69 8.36
N LYS A 140 -4.55 10.29 9.06
CA LYS A 140 -3.18 10.70 8.69
C LYS A 140 -2.79 10.19 7.30
N TYR A 141 -3.05 8.91 7.00
CA TYR A 141 -2.68 8.36 5.70
C TYR A 141 -3.56 8.91 4.57
N GLU A 142 -4.85 9.09 4.82
CA GLU A 142 -5.75 9.70 3.85
C GLU A 142 -5.34 11.15 3.56
N TYR A 143 -5.02 11.94 4.60
CA TYR A 143 -4.46 13.29 4.44
C TYR A 143 -3.17 13.29 3.63
N ASN A 144 -2.22 12.42 3.98
CA ASN A 144 -0.93 12.31 3.28
C ASN A 144 -1.09 11.94 1.81
N PHE A 145 -2.04 11.04 1.49
CA PHE A 145 -2.35 10.72 0.11
C PHE A 145 -2.89 11.94 -0.64
N ASN A 146 -3.83 12.69 -0.05
CA ASN A 146 -4.39 13.89 -0.65
C ASN A 146 -3.34 14.99 -0.84
N LEU A 147 -2.44 15.17 0.13
CA LEU A 147 -1.28 16.07 0.01
C LEU A 147 -0.38 15.65 -1.17
N PHE A 148 -0.03 14.38 -1.24
CA PHE A 148 0.81 13.86 -2.32
C PHE A 148 0.13 14.02 -3.69
N ARG A 149 -1.17 13.73 -3.77
CA ARG A 149 -1.97 13.90 -4.97
C ARG A 149 -2.07 15.36 -5.41
N ALA A 150 -2.29 16.27 -4.47
CA ALA A 150 -2.31 17.70 -4.77
C ALA A 150 -0.98 18.21 -5.32
N LEU A 151 0.14 17.70 -4.84
CA LEU A 151 1.47 18.04 -5.32
C LEU A 151 1.76 17.48 -6.73
N ILE A 152 1.26 16.29 -7.05
CA ILE A 152 1.48 15.64 -8.35
C ILE A 152 0.46 16.11 -9.40
N ASP A 153 -0.84 16.00 -9.12
CA ASP A 153 -1.93 16.22 -10.07
C ASP A 153 -2.59 17.62 -9.96
N GLY A 154 -2.18 18.42 -8.97
CA GLY A 154 -2.76 19.71 -8.65
C GLY A 154 -3.86 19.68 -7.58
N ILE A 155 -4.05 20.80 -6.90
CA ILE A 155 -4.89 20.94 -5.69
C ILE A 155 -6.37 20.62 -5.92
N ASN A 156 -6.86 20.80 -7.14
CA ASN A 156 -8.26 20.53 -7.46
C ASN A 156 -8.59 19.02 -7.54
N THR A 157 -7.59 18.15 -7.44
CA THR A 157 -7.76 16.70 -7.47
C THR A 157 -7.90 16.08 -6.09
N CYS A 158 -7.50 16.77 -5.03
CA CYS A 158 -7.61 16.26 -3.66
C CYS A 158 -9.04 16.39 -3.11
N ASP A 159 -9.32 15.68 -2.01
CA ASP A 159 -10.60 15.79 -1.31
C ASP A 159 -10.79 17.21 -0.75
N ILE A 160 -11.96 17.78 -0.97
CA ILE A 160 -12.32 19.15 -0.58
C ILE A 160 -12.11 19.40 0.93
N LYS A 161 -12.32 18.36 1.77
CA LYS A 161 -12.14 18.46 3.23
C LYS A 161 -10.70 18.78 3.66
N TYR A 162 -9.72 18.50 2.80
CA TYR A 162 -8.30 18.74 3.08
C TYR A 162 -7.72 19.94 2.34
N LYS A 163 -8.44 20.50 1.37
CA LYS A 163 -7.93 21.47 0.41
C LYS A 163 -7.26 22.68 1.08
N GLU A 164 -7.98 23.41 1.93
CA GLU A 164 -7.45 24.60 2.61
C GLU A 164 -6.19 24.29 3.44
N LYS A 165 -6.22 23.17 4.16
CA LYS A 165 -5.08 22.75 4.98
C LYS A 165 -3.86 22.42 4.13
N ILE A 166 -4.05 21.73 3.01
CA ILE A 166 -3.00 21.37 2.07
C ILE A 166 -2.40 22.62 1.42
N GLU A 167 -3.24 23.57 0.97
CA GLU A 167 -2.80 24.85 0.40
C GLU A 167 -1.91 25.61 1.38
N ALA A 168 -2.37 25.76 2.63
CA ALA A 168 -1.61 26.44 3.67
C ALA A 168 -0.27 25.73 3.98
N GLU A 169 -0.26 24.40 4.00
CA GLU A 169 0.95 23.63 4.29
C GLU A 169 1.97 23.71 3.14
N ILE A 170 1.54 23.57 1.89
CA ILE A 170 2.44 23.68 0.73
C ILE A 170 3.00 25.10 0.63
N THR A 171 2.17 26.14 0.76
CA THR A 171 2.61 27.54 0.69
C THR A 171 3.64 27.88 1.76
N LYS A 172 3.54 27.28 2.94
CA LYS A 172 4.53 27.45 4.01
C LYS A 172 5.91 26.89 3.64
N TYR A 173 5.97 25.77 2.90
CA TYR A 173 7.24 25.12 2.53
C TYR A 173 7.81 25.63 1.21
N CYS A 174 6.96 25.99 0.25
CA CYS A 174 7.39 26.45 -1.07
C CYS A 174 6.34 27.42 -1.63
N TYR A 175 6.58 28.72 -1.43
CA TYR A 175 5.66 29.79 -1.86
C TYR A 175 5.39 29.78 -3.37
N ASP A 176 6.41 29.46 -4.18
CA ASP A 176 6.34 29.49 -5.65
C ASP A 176 5.90 28.14 -6.26
N TYR A 177 5.46 27.19 -5.44
CA TYR A 177 5.01 25.90 -5.98
C TYR A 177 3.69 26.09 -6.75
N ASP A 178 3.66 25.63 -8.01
CA ASP A 178 2.42 25.61 -8.80
C ASP A 178 1.46 24.55 -8.27
N ILE A 179 0.69 24.93 -7.27
CA ILE A 179 -0.27 24.07 -6.59
C ILE A 179 -1.50 23.76 -7.45
N VAL A 180 -1.77 24.59 -8.47
CA VAL A 180 -2.94 24.43 -9.33
C VAL A 180 -2.73 23.28 -10.32
N ASN A 181 -1.58 23.27 -10.98
CA ASN A 181 -1.29 22.33 -12.07
C ASN A 181 -0.48 21.11 -11.60
N GLY A 182 0.17 21.19 -10.42
CA GLY A 182 1.03 20.11 -9.91
C GLY A 182 2.33 19.97 -10.72
N ILE A 183 2.64 18.75 -11.16
CA ILE A 183 3.84 18.42 -11.95
C ILE A 183 3.40 17.96 -13.33
N ASN A 184 3.80 18.68 -14.37
CA ASN A 184 3.56 18.28 -15.75
C ASN A 184 4.23 16.95 -16.06
N ASP A 185 3.71 16.25 -17.06
CA ASP A 185 4.26 14.99 -17.59
C ASP A 185 4.20 13.76 -16.67
N ILE A 186 3.63 13.90 -15.47
CA ILE A 186 3.36 12.75 -14.59
C ILE A 186 1.97 12.85 -13.96
N SER A 187 1.45 11.73 -13.48
CA SER A 187 0.14 11.71 -12.82
C SER A 187 0.01 10.54 -11.85
N ILE A 188 -0.91 10.67 -10.90
CA ILE A 188 -1.31 9.54 -10.05
C ILE A 188 -2.11 8.53 -10.89
N LYS A 189 -1.55 7.35 -11.10
CA LYS A 189 -2.19 6.26 -11.87
C LYS A 189 -3.29 5.55 -11.09
N ILE A 190 -3.09 5.37 -9.79
CA ILE A 190 -4.00 4.62 -8.92
C ILE A 190 -4.34 5.46 -7.70
N ILE A 191 -5.65 5.64 -7.47
CA ILE A 191 -6.20 6.25 -6.25
C ILE A 191 -6.47 5.11 -5.26
N PRO A 192 -5.65 4.95 -4.20
CA PRO A 192 -5.81 3.87 -3.25
C PRO A 192 -7.05 4.08 -2.37
N LYS A 193 -7.73 3.00 -2.02
CA LYS A 193 -8.81 2.97 -1.03
C LYS A 193 -8.32 2.47 0.34
N ALA A 194 -7.05 2.03 0.40
CA ALA A 194 -6.44 1.47 1.61
C ALA A 194 -4.92 1.46 1.53
N GLY A 195 -4.27 1.17 2.66
CA GLY A 195 -2.83 1.09 2.77
C GLY A 195 -2.16 2.46 2.72
N PHE A 196 -0.94 2.52 2.21
CA PHE A 196 -0.15 3.75 2.16
C PHE A 196 0.77 3.81 0.93
N PHE A 197 0.33 3.20 -0.17
CA PHE A 197 1.03 3.24 -1.46
C PHE A 197 0.11 3.78 -2.55
N THR A 198 0.74 4.39 -3.55
CA THR A 198 0.11 4.75 -4.82
C THR A 198 1.08 4.48 -5.97
N ILE A 199 0.56 4.49 -7.17
CA ILE A 199 1.33 4.34 -8.41
C ILE A 199 1.31 5.67 -9.14
N ILE A 200 2.51 6.13 -9.53
CA ILE A 200 2.68 7.28 -10.43
C ILE A 200 2.97 6.76 -11.84
N ASP A 201 2.35 7.39 -12.80
CA ASP A 201 2.62 7.22 -14.23
C ASP A 201 3.67 8.24 -14.69
N PHE A 202 4.76 7.74 -15.24
CA PHE A 202 5.87 8.50 -15.80
C PHE A 202 6.01 8.27 -17.32
N THR A 203 5.01 7.66 -17.95
CA THR A 203 5.11 7.23 -19.35
C THR A 203 5.40 8.38 -20.31
N SER A 204 4.95 9.60 -20.01
CA SER A 204 5.24 10.80 -20.80
C SER A 204 6.71 11.21 -20.78
N LEU A 205 7.51 10.69 -19.85
CA LEU A 205 8.95 10.93 -19.83
C LEU A 205 9.73 10.02 -20.81
N LYS A 206 9.06 9.05 -21.42
CA LYS A 206 9.69 8.15 -22.39
C LYS A 206 10.15 8.93 -23.61
N GLY A 207 11.38 8.70 -24.04
CA GLY A 207 12.03 9.42 -25.13
C GLY A 207 12.73 10.72 -24.72
N LYS A 208 12.44 11.28 -23.52
CA LYS A 208 13.16 12.46 -22.99
C LYS A 208 14.61 12.10 -22.64
N LYS A 209 15.47 13.12 -22.65
CA LYS A 209 16.92 12.94 -22.46
C LYS A 209 17.40 13.57 -21.15
N TYR A 210 18.37 12.92 -20.55
CA TYR A 210 19.11 13.38 -19.39
C TYR A 210 20.62 13.14 -19.61
N HIS A 211 21.42 14.20 -19.70
CA HIS A 211 22.86 14.13 -20.02
C HIS A 211 23.16 13.20 -21.20
N GLY A 212 22.41 13.36 -22.28
CA GLY A 212 22.55 12.57 -23.51
C GLY A 212 22.05 11.11 -23.43
N LYS A 213 21.50 10.68 -22.29
CA LYS A 213 20.86 9.37 -22.12
C LYS A 213 19.36 9.50 -22.29
N VAL A 214 18.77 8.62 -23.09
CA VAL A 214 17.32 8.57 -23.32
C VAL A 214 16.66 7.70 -22.24
N ILE A 215 15.48 8.11 -21.75
CA ILE A 215 14.65 7.33 -20.87
C ILE A 215 13.73 6.46 -21.74
N GLU A 216 14.03 5.17 -21.87
CA GLU A 216 13.24 4.22 -22.66
C GLU A 216 12.61 3.14 -21.78
N THR A 217 13.29 2.75 -20.70
CA THR A 217 12.91 1.66 -19.83
C THR A 217 12.63 2.14 -18.39
N GLU A 218 11.99 1.29 -17.60
CA GLU A 218 11.80 1.57 -16.18
C GLU A 218 13.12 1.68 -15.42
N GLU A 219 14.13 0.94 -15.84
CA GLU A 219 15.48 1.00 -15.28
C GLU A 219 16.16 2.34 -15.61
N ASP A 220 15.99 2.89 -16.82
CA ASP A 220 16.49 4.22 -17.19
C ASP A 220 15.80 5.30 -16.35
N LEU A 221 14.47 5.19 -16.18
CA LEU A 221 13.70 6.09 -15.33
C LEU A 221 14.19 6.07 -13.87
N LEU A 222 14.38 4.87 -13.31
CA LEU A 222 14.90 4.73 -11.93
C LEU A 222 16.31 5.32 -11.81
N MET A 223 17.18 5.07 -12.79
CA MET A 223 18.54 5.60 -12.81
C MET A 223 18.58 7.13 -12.99
N PHE A 224 17.66 7.69 -13.77
CA PHE A 224 17.49 9.13 -13.89
C PHE A 224 17.20 9.76 -12.52
N PHE A 225 16.14 9.33 -11.83
CA PHE A 225 15.80 9.87 -10.52
C PHE A 225 16.84 9.59 -9.44
N TYR A 226 17.47 8.41 -9.48
CA TYR A 226 18.54 8.09 -8.53
C TYR A 226 19.76 9.00 -8.68
N LYS A 227 20.18 9.29 -9.92
CA LYS A 227 21.37 10.12 -10.18
C LYS A 227 21.13 11.61 -10.00
N THR A 228 19.91 12.09 -10.25
CA THR A 228 19.58 13.52 -10.15
C THR A 228 19.23 13.94 -8.73
N ILE A 229 18.41 13.17 -8.06
CA ILE A 229 17.82 13.57 -6.76
C ILE A 229 17.93 12.49 -5.68
N TYR A 230 18.70 11.44 -5.91
CA TYR A 230 18.88 10.28 -5.01
C TYR A 230 17.55 9.60 -4.62
N LEU A 231 16.55 9.66 -5.49
CA LEU A 231 15.25 9.05 -5.27
C LEU A 231 15.24 7.61 -5.77
N ARG A 232 14.76 6.68 -4.91
CA ARG A 232 14.52 5.28 -5.25
C ARG A 232 13.06 4.94 -5.01
N PHE A 233 12.46 4.22 -5.94
CA PHE A 233 11.11 3.69 -5.85
C PHE A 233 11.06 2.30 -6.50
N LEU A 234 9.98 1.57 -6.30
CA LEU A 234 9.79 0.30 -6.99
C LEU A 234 9.17 0.55 -8.36
N ILE A 235 9.86 0.10 -9.40
CA ILE A 235 9.39 0.14 -10.79
C ILE A 235 8.34 -0.95 -11.05
N GLY A 236 7.50 -0.78 -12.06
CA GLY A 236 6.38 -1.66 -12.38
C GLY A 236 6.76 -3.13 -12.48
N LYS A 237 7.90 -3.43 -13.07
CA LYS A 237 8.47 -4.79 -13.14
C LYS A 237 8.60 -5.46 -11.75
N SER A 238 8.90 -4.70 -10.69
CA SER A 238 9.08 -5.23 -9.33
C SER A 238 7.77 -5.71 -8.70
N PHE A 239 6.61 -5.29 -9.21
CA PHE A 239 5.29 -5.70 -8.75
C PHE A 239 4.39 -6.21 -9.88
N ALA A 240 5.01 -6.72 -10.95
CA ALA A 240 4.36 -7.35 -12.09
C ALA A 240 3.27 -6.47 -12.75
N TRP A 241 3.58 -5.18 -12.98
CA TRP A 241 2.68 -4.27 -13.70
C TRP A 241 2.34 -4.85 -15.08
N PRO A 242 1.04 -4.92 -15.46
CA PRO A 242 0.64 -5.68 -16.64
C PRO A 242 1.05 -5.04 -17.96
N ASN A 243 1.04 -3.70 -18.05
CA ASN A 243 1.38 -2.99 -19.28
C ASN A 243 2.87 -2.62 -19.30
N LYS A 244 3.66 -3.39 -20.04
CA LYS A 244 5.11 -3.20 -20.16
C LYS A 244 5.51 -1.97 -20.97
N ASN A 245 4.58 -1.29 -21.64
CA ASN A 245 4.85 -0.06 -22.37
C ASN A 245 4.73 1.18 -21.47
N GLU A 246 4.16 1.04 -20.29
CA GLU A 246 4.04 2.10 -19.30
C GLU A 246 5.27 2.15 -18.40
N LEU A 247 5.73 3.36 -18.08
CA LEU A 247 6.76 3.60 -17.08
C LEU A 247 6.05 3.98 -15.77
N VAL A 248 5.97 3.06 -14.82
CA VAL A 248 5.26 3.31 -13.56
C VAL A 248 6.15 3.08 -12.35
N GLY A 249 5.86 3.82 -11.28
CA GLY A 249 6.57 3.70 -10.01
C GLY A 249 5.63 3.63 -8.82
N ARG A 250 5.94 2.72 -7.87
CA ARG A 250 5.22 2.68 -6.58
C ARG A 250 5.86 3.62 -5.58
N PHE A 251 5.06 4.51 -5.04
CA PHE A 251 5.43 5.47 -4.00
C PHE A 251 4.68 5.20 -2.70
N THR A 252 5.30 5.58 -1.58
CA THR A 252 4.66 5.56 -0.27
C THR A 252 4.38 6.98 0.21
N PHE A 253 3.19 7.18 0.76
CA PHE A 253 2.83 8.42 1.46
C PHE A 253 2.79 8.24 2.99
N ALA A 254 3.32 7.12 3.52
CA ALA A 254 3.53 6.92 4.95
C ALA A 254 4.79 7.66 5.43
N LYS A 255 4.78 8.98 5.28
CA LYS A 255 5.88 9.90 5.57
C LYS A 255 5.34 11.13 6.31
N ASN A 256 6.22 11.98 6.80
CA ASN A 256 5.81 13.29 7.28
C ASN A 256 5.52 14.22 6.10
N SER A 257 4.69 15.23 6.30
CA SER A 257 4.28 16.17 5.24
C SER A 257 5.46 16.86 4.58
N ASP A 258 6.45 17.28 5.36
CA ASP A 258 7.69 17.90 4.85
C ASP A 258 8.49 16.98 3.92
N GLU A 259 8.58 15.70 4.26
CA GLU A 259 9.24 14.71 3.39
C GLU A 259 8.47 14.52 2.07
N ILE A 260 7.13 14.52 2.12
CA ILE A 260 6.26 14.41 0.95
C ILE A 260 6.43 15.62 0.05
N ILE A 261 6.36 16.83 0.60
CA ILE A 261 6.51 18.09 -0.14
C ILE A 261 7.90 18.18 -0.76
N ASN A 262 8.96 17.94 0.02
CA ASN A 262 10.33 17.96 -0.49
C ASN A 262 10.57 16.93 -1.61
N CYS A 263 9.96 15.75 -1.51
CA CYS A 263 10.06 14.74 -2.56
C CYS A 263 9.42 15.24 -3.87
N ALA A 264 8.22 15.82 -3.80
CA ALA A 264 7.51 16.33 -4.97
C ALA A 264 8.25 17.51 -5.61
N ILE A 265 8.78 18.46 -4.82
CA ILE A 265 9.60 19.58 -5.33
C ILE A 265 10.80 19.05 -6.11
N LYS A 266 11.56 18.11 -5.54
CA LYS A 266 12.72 17.51 -6.19
C LYS A 266 12.34 16.76 -7.47
N ILE A 267 11.22 16.04 -7.50
CA ILE A 267 10.71 15.39 -8.71
C ILE A 267 10.43 16.43 -9.79
N LYS A 268 9.74 17.54 -9.43
CA LYS A 268 9.45 18.64 -10.36
C LYS A 268 10.72 19.26 -10.93
N GLU A 269 11.69 19.57 -10.07
CA GLU A 269 12.99 20.09 -10.49
C GLU A 269 13.75 19.13 -11.42
N ALA A 270 13.76 17.84 -11.10
CA ALA A 270 14.42 16.85 -11.95
C ALA A 270 13.78 16.77 -13.34
N ILE A 271 12.44 16.74 -13.41
CA ILE A 271 11.70 16.65 -14.68
C ILE A 271 11.88 17.92 -15.52
N SER A 272 11.91 19.11 -14.90
CA SER A 272 12.12 20.37 -15.62
C SER A 272 13.48 20.49 -16.30
N ASN A 273 14.45 19.68 -15.90
CA ASN A 273 15.80 19.62 -16.51
C ASN A 273 15.94 18.54 -17.61
N LEU A 274 14.85 17.87 -17.99
CA LEU A 274 14.85 16.94 -19.12
C LEU A 274 14.76 17.69 -20.44
N GLU A 275 15.51 17.17 -21.45
CA GLU A 275 15.53 17.65 -22.84
C GLU A 275 14.54 16.88 -23.72
#